data_b00da853945a3595b65bce0e55ce087d
#
_entry.id   b00da853945a3595b65bce0e55ce087d
#
_cell.length_a   1.000
_cell.length_b   1.000
_cell.length_c   1.000
_cell.angle_alpha   90.00
_cell.angle_beta   90.00
_cell.angle_gamma   90.00
#
_symmetry.space_group_name_H-M   'P 1'
#
loop_
_entity.id
_entity.type
_entity.pdbx_description
1 polymer ?
#
loop_
_entity_poly.entity_id
_entity_poly.type
_entity_poly.pdbx_seq_one_letter_code
_entity_poly.pdbx_strand_id
1 'polypeptide(L)'
;MSAQISLNPMATTNAYGLFQTNSAGFTQGDALDDPSVKFFLAGGVLATDAATPIWGGIPIEELIAPTVYPPPAGSGPGSNLGSTVTQAASNAVITGFSVFNQAYGGITTPQSTAPLYSPGMSVNYYRLGSGARIPLLIDPALVSLDGSIITSQVSWDFAANKIIAYDAGVGALKVRILKISTSNNLTVNYDGMTGNANWVSGGVLAVCLI
;
A
#
# COMPACT_ATOMS: atom_id res chain seq x y z
N MET A 1 10.95 8.15 -33.76
CA MET A 1 10.41 7.40 -32.60
C MET A 1 8.89 7.54 -32.61
N SER A 2 8.16 6.47 -32.79
CA SER A 2 6.71 6.51 -32.68
C SER A 2 6.35 6.49 -31.19
N ALA A 3 5.71 7.53 -30.70
CA ALA A 3 5.15 7.54 -29.35
C ALA A 3 3.94 6.58 -29.32
N GLN A 4 3.98 5.57 -28.47
CA GLN A 4 2.83 4.76 -28.16
C GLN A 4 2.03 5.47 -27.08
N ILE A 5 0.78 5.77 -27.36
CA ILE A 5 -0.13 6.31 -26.38
C ILE A 5 -0.71 5.12 -25.61
N SER A 6 -0.47 5.05 -24.32
CA SER A 6 -1.16 4.09 -23.48
C SER A 6 -2.59 4.56 -23.24
N LEU A 7 -3.55 3.77 -23.68
CA LEU A 7 -4.97 4.01 -23.40
C LEU A 7 -5.41 3.45 -22.04
N ASN A 8 -4.48 2.89 -21.26
CA ASN A 8 -4.78 2.45 -19.92
C ASN A 8 -4.73 3.67 -18.97
N PRO A 9 -5.89 4.14 -18.47
CA PRO A 9 -5.93 5.30 -17.57
C PRO A 9 -5.25 5.05 -16.21
N MET A 10 -4.91 3.79 -15.95
CA MET A 10 -4.18 3.37 -14.74
C MET A 10 -2.68 3.22 -14.98
N ALA A 11 -2.18 3.53 -16.18
CA ALA A 11 -0.75 3.50 -16.42
C ALA A 11 -0.08 4.64 -15.64
N THR A 12 0.91 4.29 -14.84
CA THR A 12 1.76 5.29 -14.21
C THR A 12 2.59 6.00 -15.26
N THR A 13 2.59 7.32 -15.23
CA THR A 13 3.49 8.11 -16.06
C THR A 13 4.87 8.15 -15.41
N ASN A 14 5.90 7.93 -16.19
CA ASN A 14 7.27 8.13 -15.74
C ASN A 14 7.72 9.59 -15.97
N ALA A 15 8.96 9.90 -15.63
CA ALA A 15 9.55 11.24 -15.71
C ALA A 15 9.55 11.88 -17.11
N TYR A 16 9.15 11.18 -18.15
CA TYR A 16 9.29 11.62 -19.53
C TYR A 16 8.01 12.12 -20.19
N GLY A 17 6.92 12.27 -19.45
CA GLY A 17 5.74 12.91 -19.99
C GLY A 17 4.40 12.35 -19.52
N LEU A 18 3.35 12.98 -20.00
CA LEU A 18 1.96 12.66 -19.69
C LEU A 18 1.53 11.27 -20.21
N PHE A 19 2.24 10.73 -21.18
CA PHE A 19 1.92 9.46 -21.81
C PHE A 19 3.10 8.53 -21.69
N GLN A 20 2.86 7.43 -21.03
CA GLN A 20 3.87 6.42 -20.81
C GLN A 20 3.78 5.34 -21.85
N THR A 21 4.90 5.08 -22.47
CA THR A 21 4.97 4.20 -23.62
C THR A 21 5.33 2.77 -23.28
N ASN A 22 5.82 2.46 -22.16
CA ASN A 22 6.09 1.08 -21.75
C ASN A 22 6.76 1.07 -20.39
N SER A 23 6.02 0.86 -19.35
CA SER A 23 6.65 0.65 -18.07
C SER A 23 6.42 -0.78 -17.63
N ALA A 24 7.52 -1.48 -17.46
CA ALA A 24 7.51 -2.74 -16.75
C ALA A 24 7.48 -2.54 -15.23
N GLY A 25 7.47 -1.28 -14.78
CA GLY A 25 7.51 -0.91 -13.37
C GLY A 25 6.14 -0.85 -12.72
N PHE A 26 6.15 -0.82 -11.41
CA PHE A 26 4.97 -0.72 -10.57
C PHE A 26 5.04 0.52 -9.68
N THR A 27 3.88 0.95 -9.19
CA THR A 27 3.77 1.99 -8.16
C THR A 27 3.48 1.32 -6.83
N GLN A 28 4.25 1.66 -5.80
CA GLN A 28 4.04 1.14 -4.45
C GLN A 28 2.62 1.45 -3.97
N GLY A 29 1.94 0.45 -3.42
CA GLY A 29 0.61 0.61 -2.83
C GLY A 29 -0.51 0.84 -3.84
N ASP A 30 -0.27 0.67 -5.13
CA ASP A 30 -1.32 0.69 -6.15
C ASP A 30 -2.01 -0.68 -6.19
N ALA A 31 -3.33 -0.70 -6.05
CA ALA A 31 -4.07 -1.95 -6.19
C ALA A 31 -4.16 -2.30 -7.69
N LEU A 32 -3.49 -3.36 -8.10
CA LEU A 32 -3.55 -3.81 -9.48
C LEU A 32 -4.95 -4.32 -9.82
N ASP A 33 -5.46 -3.85 -10.93
CA ASP A 33 -6.85 -4.05 -11.32
C ASP A 33 -7.23 -5.53 -11.52
N ASP A 34 -8.01 -6.01 -10.58
CA ASP A 34 -8.85 -7.18 -10.76
C ASP A 34 -10.28 -6.75 -10.41
N PRO A 35 -11.21 -6.69 -11.37
CA PRO A 35 -12.57 -6.23 -11.12
C PRO A 35 -13.27 -7.03 -10.02
N SER A 36 -12.95 -8.31 -9.88
CA SER A 36 -13.54 -9.17 -8.85
C SER A 36 -13.11 -8.80 -7.44
N VAL A 37 -11.93 -8.23 -7.28
CA VAL A 37 -11.35 -7.85 -5.99
C VAL A 37 -11.83 -6.47 -5.53
N LYS A 38 -12.26 -5.60 -6.42
CA LYS A 38 -12.74 -4.24 -6.07
C LYS A 38 -13.87 -4.24 -5.03
N PHE A 39 -14.70 -5.28 -5.02
CA PHE A 39 -15.76 -5.44 -4.03
C PHE A 39 -15.26 -5.71 -2.61
N PHE A 40 -13.98 -6.08 -2.45
CA PHE A 40 -13.36 -6.33 -1.15
C PHE A 40 -12.57 -5.13 -0.62
N LEU A 41 -12.60 -3.99 -1.34
CA LEU A 41 -12.01 -2.76 -0.85
C LEU A 41 -12.73 -2.32 0.41
N ALA A 42 -11.99 -2.25 1.50
CA ALA A 42 -12.47 -1.77 2.78
C ALA A 42 -12.06 -0.31 2.99
N GLY A 43 -12.82 0.38 3.82
CA GLY A 43 -12.50 1.73 4.29
C GLY A 43 -12.49 1.78 5.80
N GLY A 44 -11.57 2.55 6.37
CA GLY A 44 -11.47 2.81 7.79
C GLY A 44 -10.99 4.23 8.04
N VAL A 45 -10.94 4.62 9.29
CA VAL A 45 -10.41 5.93 9.72
C VAL A 45 -9.11 5.69 10.46
N LEU A 46 -8.03 6.35 10.04
CA LEU A 46 -6.76 6.30 10.77
C LEU A 46 -6.95 6.85 12.17
N ALA A 47 -6.53 6.09 13.18
CA ALA A 47 -6.65 6.46 14.58
C ALA A 47 -6.10 7.87 14.81
N THR A 48 -6.78 8.66 15.61
CA THR A 48 -6.42 10.07 15.86
C THR A 48 -5.15 10.21 16.68
N ASP A 49 -4.76 9.16 17.38
CA ASP A 49 -3.53 9.02 18.15
C ASP A 49 -2.40 8.31 17.40
N ALA A 50 -2.60 8.02 16.10
CA ALA A 50 -1.55 7.43 15.27
C ALA A 50 -0.31 8.34 15.25
N ALA A 51 0.84 7.78 15.58
CA ALA A 51 2.09 8.53 15.69
C ALA A 51 2.62 9.03 14.33
N THR A 52 2.30 8.31 13.25
CA THR A 52 2.77 8.62 11.90
C THR A 52 1.63 8.51 10.89
N PRO A 53 1.64 9.34 9.84
CA PRO A 53 0.75 9.14 8.71
C PRO A 53 1.11 7.83 7.99
N ILE A 54 0.18 7.29 7.23
CA ILE A 54 0.41 6.13 6.38
C ILE A 54 0.18 6.48 4.90
N TRP A 55 0.73 5.66 4.03
CA TRP A 55 0.58 5.78 2.56
C TRP A 55 0.25 4.41 1.96
N GLY A 56 0.12 4.30 0.66
CA GLY A 56 -0.20 3.02 0.03
C GLY A 56 0.90 1.97 0.21
N GLY A 57 0.52 0.74 0.49
CA GLY A 57 1.43 -0.38 0.70
C GLY A 57 1.97 -0.50 2.14
N ILE A 58 1.35 0.17 3.10
CA ILE A 58 1.69 0.04 4.52
C ILE A 58 0.78 -1.00 5.18
N PRO A 59 1.34 -1.91 5.99
CA PRO A 59 0.54 -2.86 6.74
C PRO A 59 -0.28 -2.16 7.81
N ILE A 60 -1.54 -2.52 7.89
CA ILE A 60 -2.47 -1.96 8.86
C ILE A 60 -3.01 -3.02 9.81
N GLU A 61 -3.34 -2.56 10.99
CA GLU A 61 -4.14 -3.26 11.96
C GLU A 61 -5.53 -2.62 12.01
N GLU A 62 -6.57 -3.44 11.84
CA GLU A 62 -7.96 -3.01 11.97
C GLU A 62 -8.38 -3.15 13.43
N LEU A 63 -8.57 -2.02 14.08
CA LEU A 63 -9.09 -1.97 15.44
C LEU A 63 -10.60 -2.09 15.38
N ILE A 64 -11.17 -3.01 16.12
CA ILE A 64 -12.63 -3.13 16.23
C ILE A 64 -13.11 -1.92 17.02
N ALA A 65 -13.66 -0.92 16.32
CA ALA A 65 -14.41 0.12 17.01
C ALA A 65 -15.64 -0.51 17.67
N PRO A 66 -15.92 -0.24 18.93
CA PRO A 66 -17.19 -0.66 19.54
C PRO A 66 -18.31 0.02 18.75
N THR A 67 -19.02 -0.75 17.97
CA THR A 67 -20.22 -0.30 17.28
C THR A 67 -21.31 -0.12 18.33
N VAL A 68 -21.43 1.10 18.84
CA VAL A 68 -22.60 1.48 19.62
C VAL A 68 -23.68 1.89 18.65
N TYR A 69 -24.67 1.03 18.46
CA TYR A 69 -25.84 1.37 17.66
C TYR A 69 -27.12 1.09 18.47
N PRO A 70 -28.01 2.04 18.61
CA PRO A 70 -27.92 3.44 18.11
C PRO A 70 -26.85 4.26 18.85
N PRO A 71 -26.29 5.29 18.20
CA PRO A 71 -25.32 6.15 18.89
C PRO A 71 -25.97 6.79 20.11
N PRO A 72 -25.24 6.97 21.22
CA PRO A 72 -25.76 7.65 22.39
C PRO A 72 -26.30 9.03 22.02
N ALA A 73 -27.40 9.42 22.64
CA ALA A 73 -27.99 10.74 22.43
C ALA A 73 -26.94 11.82 22.69
N GLY A 74 -26.71 12.69 21.70
CA GLY A 74 -25.69 13.74 21.75
C GLY A 74 -24.37 13.42 21.02
N SER A 75 -24.14 12.19 20.56
CA SER A 75 -23.07 11.92 19.62
C SER A 75 -23.45 12.40 18.23
N GLY A 76 -22.55 13.16 17.57
CA GLY A 76 -22.78 13.62 16.22
C GLY A 76 -23.04 12.46 15.25
N PRO A 77 -23.77 12.70 14.17
CA PRO A 77 -24.05 11.68 13.18
C PRO A 77 -22.74 11.20 12.53
N GLY A 78 -22.52 9.91 12.51
CA GLY A 78 -21.55 9.27 11.63
C GLY A 78 -20.17 8.95 12.21
N SER A 79 -19.93 9.18 13.48
CA SER A 79 -18.58 8.94 14.04
C SER A 79 -18.16 7.46 14.14
N ASN A 80 -19.06 6.48 13.97
CA ASN A 80 -18.78 5.09 14.27
C ASN A 80 -19.18 4.09 13.17
N LEU A 81 -19.29 4.51 11.93
CA LEU A 81 -19.72 3.63 10.83
C LEU A 81 -18.56 2.93 10.10
N GLY A 82 -17.33 3.03 10.59
CA GLY A 82 -16.16 2.38 9.99
C GLY A 82 -15.22 1.83 11.03
N SER A 83 -14.36 0.91 10.59
CA SER A 83 -13.26 0.44 11.41
C SER A 83 -12.27 1.57 11.68
N THR A 84 -11.76 1.64 12.91
CA THR A 84 -10.56 2.41 13.16
C THR A 84 -9.37 1.57 12.75
N VAL A 85 -8.41 2.15 12.05
CA VAL A 85 -7.19 1.49 11.59
C VAL A 85 -5.96 2.20 12.13
N THR A 86 -4.90 1.45 12.31
CA THR A 86 -3.58 1.98 12.65
C THR A 86 -2.50 1.25 11.85
N GLN A 87 -1.28 1.77 11.82
CA GLN A 87 -0.16 1.00 11.29
C GLN A 87 0.06 -0.22 12.20
N ALA A 88 0.18 -1.40 11.61
CA ALA A 88 0.46 -2.61 12.37
C ALA A 88 1.83 -2.52 13.03
N ALA A 89 1.95 -3.02 14.26
CA ALA A 89 3.19 -3.01 15.04
C ALA A 89 3.94 -4.36 14.97
N SER A 90 3.30 -5.43 14.49
CA SER A 90 3.91 -6.75 14.32
C SER A 90 3.22 -7.53 13.20
N ASN A 91 3.90 -8.54 12.65
CA ASN A 91 3.31 -9.39 11.61
C ASN A 91 2.06 -10.15 12.07
N ALA A 92 1.95 -10.40 13.38
CA ALA A 92 0.82 -11.15 13.95
C ALA A 92 -0.50 -10.36 13.90
N VAL A 93 -0.42 -9.03 13.96
CA VAL A 93 -1.60 -8.15 14.00
C VAL A 93 -1.93 -7.51 12.65
N ILE A 94 -1.15 -7.79 11.60
CA ILE A 94 -1.47 -7.30 10.26
C ILE A 94 -2.82 -7.85 9.82
N THR A 95 -3.77 -6.97 9.59
CA THR A 95 -5.10 -7.32 9.06
C THR A 95 -5.23 -7.03 7.58
N GLY A 96 -4.41 -6.16 7.03
CA GLY A 96 -4.43 -5.79 5.62
C GLY A 96 -3.33 -4.82 5.23
N PHE A 97 -3.43 -4.30 4.01
CA PHE A 97 -2.52 -3.29 3.48
C PHE A 97 -3.30 -2.11 2.92
N SER A 98 -2.83 -0.91 3.25
CA SER A 98 -3.36 0.33 2.69
C SER A 98 -3.09 0.41 1.20
N VAL A 99 -3.98 1.05 0.46
CA VAL A 99 -3.83 1.29 -0.98
C VAL A 99 -4.18 2.72 -1.30
N PHE A 100 -3.56 3.25 -2.35
CA PHE A 100 -3.96 4.54 -2.88
C PHE A 100 -5.33 4.44 -3.54
N ASN A 101 -6.16 5.44 -3.30
CA ASN A 101 -7.42 5.55 -4.01
C ASN A 101 -7.16 6.07 -5.42
N GLN A 102 -7.26 5.19 -6.40
CA GLN A 102 -7.05 5.53 -7.81
C GLN A 102 -8.06 6.57 -8.33
N ALA A 103 -9.22 6.71 -7.71
CA ALA A 103 -10.19 7.74 -8.08
C ALA A 103 -9.66 9.17 -7.85
N TYR A 104 -8.69 9.33 -6.96
CA TYR A 104 -7.98 10.59 -6.73
C TYR A 104 -6.59 10.60 -7.37
N GLY A 105 -6.29 9.60 -8.21
CA GLY A 105 -5.02 9.45 -8.88
C GLY A 105 -4.74 10.63 -9.79
N GLY A 106 -3.98 11.57 -9.30
CA GLY A 106 -3.31 12.54 -10.13
C GLY A 106 -2.19 11.86 -10.93
N ILE A 107 -1.60 12.61 -11.85
CA ILE A 107 -0.43 12.15 -12.57
C ILE A 107 0.70 11.93 -11.57
N THR A 108 1.10 10.68 -11.39
CA THR A 108 2.19 10.30 -10.50
C THR A 108 3.51 10.46 -11.23
N THR A 109 4.31 11.41 -10.83
CA THR A 109 5.65 11.63 -11.39
C THR A 109 6.71 11.55 -10.29
N PRO A 110 7.94 11.14 -10.60
CA PRO A 110 9.03 11.23 -9.64
C PRO A 110 9.15 12.63 -9.06
N GLN A 111 9.44 12.72 -7.78
CA GLN A 111 9.53 13.96 -6.98
C GLN A 111 8.23 14.72 -6.74
N SER A 112 7.10 14.27 -7.31
CA SER A 112 5.79 14.80 -6.88
C SER A 112 5.41 14.28 -5.49
N THR A 113 4.55 15.03 -4.80
CA THR A 113 4.07 14.64 -3.48
C THR A 113 3.26 13.35 -3.56
N ALA A 114 3.58 12.38 -2.70
CA ALA A 114 2.79 11.17 -2.54
C ALA A 114 1.62 11.44 -1.57
N PRO A 115 0.43 10.89 -1.84
CA PRO A 115 -0.70 11.02 -0.92
C PRO A 115 -0.40 10.38 0.43
N LEU A 116 -0.72 11.10 1.51
CA LEU A 116 -0.64 10.61 2.88
C LEU A 116 -2.02 10.57 3.50
N TYR A 117 -2.27 9.55 4.29
CA TYR A 117 -3.40 9.47 5.19
C TYR A 117 -2.94 9.93 6.57
N SER A 118 -3.32 11.14 6.95
CA SER A 118 -3.07 11.68 8.29
C SER A 118 -4.06 11.15 9.32
N PRO A 119 -3.75 11.20 10.61
CA PRO A 119 -4.67 10.82 11.67
C PRO A 119 -6.06 11.44 11.50
N GLY A 120 -7.12 10.64 11.62
CA GLY A 120 -8.51 11.05 11.40
C GLY A 120 -8.98 11.00 9.94
N MET A 121 -8.10 10.76 8.97
CA MET A 121 -8.49 10.61 7.56
C MET A 121 -8.97 9.20 7.24
N SER A 122 -9.81 9.11 6.21
CA SER A 122 -10.26 7.82 5.69
C SER A 122 -9.13 7.12 4.93
N VAL A 123 -8.91 5.86 5.24
CA VAL A 123 -7.90 4.99 4.63
C VAL A 123 -8.61 3.91 3.85
N ASN A 124 -8.20 3.71 2.60
CA ASN A 124 -8.60 2.56 1.80
C ASN A 124 -7.59 1.43 1.96
N TYR A 125 -8.08 0.21 2.12
CA TYR A 125 -7.23 -0.95 2.30
C TYR A 125 -7.89 -2.23 1.82
N TYR A 126 -7.08 -3.25 1.57
CA TYR A 126 -7.53 -4.61 1.37
C TYR A 126 -7.13 -5.47 2.56
N ARG A 127 -8.07 -6.30 3.02
CA ARG A 127 -7.80 -7.29 4.07
C ARG A 127 -6.99 -8.46 3.53
N LEU A 128 -6.19 -9.08 4.40
CA LEU A 128 -5.53 -10.35 4.08
C LEU A 128 -6.57 -11.41 3.70
N GLY A 129 -6.31 -12.16 2.64
CA GLY A 129 -7.26 -13.13 2.09
C GLY A 129 -8.23 -12.55 1.07
N SER A 130 -8.15 -11.26 0.75
CA SER A 130 -9.00 -10.64 -0.28
C SER A 130 -8.66 -11.06 -1.70
N GLY A 131 -7.45 -11.55 -1.93
CA GLY A 131 -6.94 -11.84 -3.27
C GLY A 131 -6.45 -10.60 -4.02
N ALA A 132 -6.34 -9.46 -3.36
CA ALA A 132 -5.82 -8.24 -3.97
C ALA A 132 -4.33 -8.38 -4.31
N ARG A 133 -3.92 -7.73 -5.40
CA ARG A 133 -2.54 -7.68 -5.86
C ARG A 133 -2.00 -6.28 -5.60
N ILE A 134 -1.05 -6.17 -4.69
CA ILE A 134 -0.51 -4.87 -4.27
C ILE A 134 1.01 -4.91 -4.40
N PRO A 135 1.64 -3.94 -5.12
CA PRO A 135 3.08 -3.76 -5.11
C PRO A 135 3.54 -3.22 -3.76
N LEU A 136 4.35 -3.99 -3.07
CA LEU A 136 4.94 -3.65 -1.77
C LEU A 136 6.44 -3.48 -1.91
N LEU A 137 7.02 -2.59 -1.12
CA LEU A 137 8.47 -2.42 -1.07
C LEU A 137 9.13 -3.69 -0.52
N ILE A 138 10.19 -4.14 -1.17
CA ILE A 138 10.93 -5.35 -0.79
C ILE A 138 12.44 -5.08 -0.75
N ASP A 139 13.12 -5.78 0.13
CA ASP A 139 14.59 -5.70 0.21
C ASP A 139 15.22 -6.19 -1.10
N PRO A 140 16.16 -5.45 -1.69
CA PRO A 140 16.85 -5.86 -2.91
C PRO A 140 17.56 -7.22 -2.80
N ALA A 141 17.94 -7.65 -1.61
CA ALA A 141 18.55 -8.98 -1.39
C ALA A 141 17.60 -10.14 -1.73
N LEU A 142 16.29 -9.89 -1.81
CA LEU A 142 15.27 -10.89 -2.10
C LEU A 142 14.89 -10.99 -3.59
N VAL A 143 15.57 -10.28 -4.47
CA VAL A 143 15.31 -10.31 -5.93
C VAL A 143 15.39 -11.73 -6.50
N SER A 144 16.21 -12.59 -5.93
CA SER A 144 16.33 -14.00 -6.33
C SER A 144 15.05 -14.82 -6.13
N LEU A 145 14.07 -14.28 -5.39
CA LEU A 145 12.75 -14.90 -5.21
C LEU A 145 11.83 -14.68 -6.41
N ASP A 146 12.21 -13.84 -7.38
CA ASP A 146 11.39 -13.61 -8.58
C ASP A 146 11.22 -14.92 -9.36
N GLY A 147 9.97 -15.22 -9.73
CA GLY A 147 9.62 -16.45 -10.45
C GLY A 147 9.64 -17.73 -9.60
N SER A 148 10.10 -17.70 -8.37
CA SER A 148 9.92 -18.81 -7.44
C SER A 148 8.51 -18.75 -6.88
N ILE A 149 7.70 -19.77 -7.18
CA ILE A 149 6.35 -19.90 -6.62
C ILE A 149 6.49 -20.22 -5.13
N ILE A 150 6.47 -19.38 -4.41
CA ILE A 150 6.32 -18.88 -3.08
C ILE A 150 5.89 -19.95 -2.08
N THR A 151 6.86 -20.62 -1.64
CA THR A 151 6.86 -21.29 -0.35
C THR A 151 7.78 -20.59 0.65
N SER A 152 8.58 -19.61 0.18
CA SER A 152 9.51 -18.89 1.05
C SER A 152 8.73 -17.96 1.97
N GLN A 153 8.91 -18.12 3.25
CA GLN A 153 8.41 -17.20 4.25
C GLN A 153 9.23 -15.90 4.17
N VAL A 154 8.54 -14.78 4.35
CA VAL A 154 9.14 -13.44 4.46
C VAL A 154 8.58 -12.76 5.70
N SER A 155 9.22 -11.70 6.14
CA SER A 155 8.79 -10.87 7.26
C SER A 155 8.64 -9.42 6.81
N TRP A 156 7.98 -8.60 7.61
CA TRP A 156 7.89 -7.17 7.39
C TRP A 156 8.79 -6.43 8.37
N ASP A 157 9.60 -5.53 7.86
CA ASP A 157 10.36 -4.56 8.65
C ASP A 157 9.52 -3.29 8.86
N PHE A 158 9.06 -3.09 10.08
CA PHE A 158 8.19 -1.95 10.43
C PHE A 158 8.95 -0.62 10.51
N ALA A 159 10.26 -0.64 10.65
CA ALA A 159 11.08 0.57 10.65
C ALA A 159 11.36 1.06 9.23
N ALA A 160 11.68 0.14 8.32
CA ALA A 160 11.96 0.45 6.92
C ALA A 160 10.73 0.36 6.02
N ASN A 161 9.59 -0.11 6.52
CA ASN A 161 8.34 -0.32 5.78
C ASN A 161 8.53 -1.14 4.49
N LYS A 162 9.22 -2.27 4.60
CA LYS A 162 9.52 -3.16 3.48
C LYS A 162 9.49 -4.64 3.87
N ILE A 163 9.31 -5.49 2.86
CA ILE A 163 9.45 -6.94 3.00
C ILE A 163 10.94 -7.28 3.13
N ILE A 164 11.27 -8.12 4.11
CA ILE A 164 12.62 -8.65 4.36
C ILE A 164 12.61 -10.17 4.37
N ALA A 165 13.80 -10.77 4.38
CA ALA A 165 13.94 -12.20 4.63
C ALA A 165 13.25 -12.60 5.93
N TYR A 166 12.80 -13.84 5.97
CA TYR A 166 12.12 -14.36 7.16
C TYR A 166 12.99 -14.20 8.41
N ASP A 167 12.40 -13.57 9.40
CA ASP A 167 12.96 -13.41 10.74
C ASP A 167 11.99 -14.03 11.75
N ALA A 168 12.45 -15.07 12.44
CA ALA A 168 11.65 -15.77 13.45
C ALA A 168 11.25 -14.87 14.63
N GLY A 169 12.03 -13.84 14.93
CA GLY A 169 11.71 -12.85 15.98
C GLY A 169 10.57 -11.91 15.62
N VAL A 170 10.35 -11.68 14.33
CA VAL A 170 9.30 -10.80 13.80
C VAL A 170 8.08 -11.61 13.36
N GLY A 171 8.29 -12.86 12.93
CA GLY A 171 7.26 -13.76 12.44
C GLY A 171 7.02 -13.66 10.91
N ALA A 172 6.23 -14.57 10.40
CA ALA A 172 5.94 -14.66 8.97
C ALA A 172 4.86 -13.67 8.54
N LEU A 173 5.11 -13.01 7.42
CA LEU A 173 4.11 -12.19 6.72
C LEU A 173 3.22 -13.10 5.87
N LYS A 174 1.92 -12.95 5.99
CA LYS A 174 0.91 -13.78 5.29
C LYS A 174 0.59 -13.22 3.90
N VAL A 175 1.57 -13.14 3.04
CA VAL A 175 1.39 -12.70 1.65
C VAL A 175 2.05 -13.67 0.69
N ARG A 176 1.62 -13.63 -0.56
CA ARG A 176 2.25 -14.40 -1.64
C ARG A 176 2.87 -13.44 -2.65
N ILE A 177 4.18 -13.49 -2.84
CA ILE A 177 4.89 -12.70 -3.85
C ILE A 177 4.63 -13.33 -5.24
N LEU A 178 4.08 -12.62 -6.17
CA LEU A 178 3.79 -13.09 -7.52
C LEU A 178 4.90 -12.72 -8.49
N LYS A 179 5.50 -11.55 -8.33
CA LYS A 179 6.54 -11.03 -9.20
C LYS A 179 7.35 -9.98 -8.46
N ILE A 180 8.63 -9.89 -8.77
CA ILE A 180 9.51 -8.81 -8.29
C ILE A 180 9.92 -7.96 -9.48
N SER A 181 9.85 -6.64 -9.33
CA SER A 181 10.28 -5.66 -10.32
C SER A 181 11.45 -4.85 -9.77
N THR A 182 12.50 -4.72 -10.57
CA THR A 182 13.73 -4.00 -10.23
C THR A 182 13.91 -2.70 -11.03
N SER A 183 13.01 -2.43 -11.98
CA SER A 183 13.17 -1.28 -12.90
C SER A 183 11.87 -0.50 -13.06
N ASN A 184 12.03 0.80 -13.30
CA ASN A 184 10.94 1.73 -13.56
C ASN A 184 9.84 1.79 -12.47
N ASN A 185 10.19 1.42 -11.25
CA ASN A 185 9.27 1.47 -10.13
C ASN A 185 9.17 2.89 -9.57
N LEU A 186 8.01 3.20 -8.99
CA LEU A 186 7.78 4.36 -8.15
C LEU A 186 7.53 3.91 -6.72
N THR A 187 8.37 4.39 -5.82
CA THR A 187 8.28 4.11 -4.38
C THR A 187 8.02 5.40 -3.62
N VAL A 188 7.48 5.27 -2.43
CA VAL A 188 7.25 6.42 -1.55
C VAL A 188 8.45 6.57 -0.62
N ASN A 189 9.03 7.76 -0.60
CA ASN A 189 9.99 8.17 0.42
C ASN A 189 9.31 9.14 1.39
N TYR A 190 9.17 8.73 2.63
CA TYR A 190 8.61 9.54 3.70
C TYR A 190 9.74 10.11 4.55
N ASP A 191 9.75 11.42 4.71
CA ASP A 191 10.67 12.13 5.59
C ASP A 191 9.96 12.47 6.91
N GLY A 192 10.29 11.74 7.95
CA GLY A 192 9.70 11.94 9.28
C GLY A 192 10.06 13.28 9.95
N MET A 193 11.08 13.99 9.46
CA MET A 193 11.45 15.32 10.00
C MET A 193 10.56 16.42 9.42
N THR A 194 10.24 16.35 8.14
CA THR A 194 9.41 17.34 7.46
C THR A 194 7.94 16.94 7.39
N GLY A 195 7.63 15.67 7.63
CA GLY A 195 6.29 15.11 7.47
C GLY A 195 5.84 14.95 6.01
N ASN A 196 6.76 15.09 5.06
CA ASN A 196 6.46 15.03 3.64
C ASN A 196 6.74 13.63 3.08
N ALA A 197 5.93 13.24 2.13
CA ALA A 197 6.17 12.05 1.32
C ALA A 197 6.26 12.43 -0.15
N ASN A 198 7.25 11.86 -0.83
CA ASN A 198 7.46 12.10 -2.25
C ASN A 198 7.62 10.79 -3.01
N TRP A 199 7.18 10.81 -4.26
CA TRP A 199 7.44 9.71 -5.18
C TRP A 199 8.90 9.73 -5.62
N VAL A 200 9.56 8.58 -5.51
CA VAL A 200 10.94 8.39 -5.92
C VAL A 200 11.01 7.30 -6.98
N SER A 201 11.72 7.59 -8.07
CA SER A 201 12.06 6.56 -9.06
C SER A 201 13.07 5.58 -8.50
N GLY A 202 12.79 4.30 -8.65
CA GLY A 202 13.68 3.23 -8.23
C GLY A 202 13.08 2.40 -7.11
N GLY A 203 13.96 1.67 -6.41
CA GLY A 203 13.54 0.67 -5.44
C GLY A 203 13.09 -0.64 -6.09
N VAL A 204 12.96 -1.66 -5.28
CA VAL A 204 12.49 -2.97 -5.70
C VAL A 204 11.09 -3.18 -5.13
N LEU A 205 10.14 -3.52 -6.00
CA LEU A 205 8.77 -3.79 -5.61
C LEU A 205 8.41 -5.25 -5.86
N ALA A 206 7.73 -5.85 -4.91
CA ALA A 206 7.11 -7.16 -5.05
C ALA A 206 5.60 -6.99 -5.22
N VAL A 207 5.04 -7.54 -6.30
CA VAL A 207 3.59 -7.69 -6.44
C VAL A 207 3.17 -8.83 -5.54
N CYS A 208 2.46 -8.49 -4.49
CA CYS A 208 1.98 -9.43 -3.49
C CYS A 208 0.50 -9.70 -3.65
N LEU A 209 0.13 -10.97 -3.60
CA LEU A 209 -1.25 -11.41 -3.39
C LEU A 209 -1.49 -11.44 -1.89
N ILE A 210 -2.48 -10.72 -1.43
CA ILE A 210 -2.81 -10.59 -0.02
C ILE A 210 -4.15 -11.21 0.34
#